data_4c54d00ec8a1768f51d46a04c3357bf2
#
_entry.id   4c54d00ec8a1768f51d46a04c3357bf2
#
_cell.length_a   1.000
_cell.length_b   1.000
_cell.length_c   1.000
_cell.angle_alpha   90.00
_cell.angle_beta   90.00
_cell.angle_gamma   90.00
#
_symmetry.space_group_name_H-M   'P 1'
#
loop_
_entity.id
_entity.type
_entity.pdbx_description
1 polymer ?
#
loop_
_entity_poly.entity_id
_entity_poly.type
_entity_poly.pdbx_seq_one_letter_code
_entity_poly.pdbx_strand_id
1 'polypeptide(L)'
;MWNKQKQNIYAFIDSQNLNLGTSLNIKKKGMVVYKGWKLDMKKFYRYLSDKFRVTKAFLFIGYIPQNKKMYDSFRNFGYELVFKPTVIDHDGKAKGNIDAEIVLYASCLKLNEYDEAVFVSGDGDFYCLYEFLQKKGKLKNIIIPNRYSESSLLNKFWVYKIFLYREKSKLERK
;
A
#
# COMPACT_ATOMS: atom_id res chain seq x y z
N MET A 1 -21.29 -28.94 10.76
CA MET A 1 -21.06 -27.61 10.13
C MET A 1 -19.66 -27.16 10.48
N TRP A 2 -18.77 -27.06 9.52
CA TRP A 2 -17.41 -26.58 9.77
C TRP A 2 -17.50 -25.06 9.94
N ASN A 3 -17.27 -24.58 11.16
CA ASN A 3 -17.17 -23.17 11.47
C ASN A 3 -15.87 -22.67 10.83
N LYS A 4 -15.95 -22.10 9.62
CA LYS A 4 -14.81 -21.50 8.94
C LYS A 4 -14.40 -20.28 9.76
N GLN A 5 -13.39 -20.47 10.61
CA GLN A 5 -12.84 -19.37 11.42
C GLN A 5 -12.54 -18.20 10.49
N LYS A 6 -13.04 -17.02 10.84
CA LYS A 6 -12.90 -15.80 10.02
C LYS A 6 -11.41 -15.45 9.96
N GLN A 7 -10.81 -15.54 8.77
CA GLN A 7 -9.41 -15.21 8.57
C GLN A 7 -9.16 -13.72 8.84
N ASN A 8 -8.09 -13.42 9.56
CA ASN A 8 -7.58 -12.07 9.75
C ASN A 8 -6.65 -11.72 8.59
N ILE A 9 -7.09 -10.84 7.71
CA ILE A 9 -6.29 -10.39 6.57
C ILE A 9 -5.94 -8.92 6.79
N TYR A 10 -4.65 -8.64 6.86
CA TYR A 10 -4.17 -7.27 7.07
C TYR A 10 -3.63 -6.67 5.77
N ALA A 11 -3.87 -5.39 5.57
CA ALA A 11 -3.26 -4.62 4.49
C ALA A 11 -2.17 -3.70 5.05
N PHE A 12 -1.01 -3.69 4.41
CA PHE A 12 0.11 -2.80 4.71
C PHE A 12 0.32 -1.89 3.50
N ILE A 13 0.07 -0.59 3.68
CA ILE A 13 -0.06 0.37 2.57
C ILE A 13 1.03 1.43 2.69
N ASP A 14 1.95 1.43 1.73
CA ASP A 14 2.87 2.52 1.52
C ASP A 14 2.13 3.70 0.87
N SER A 15 1.82 4.73 1.65
CA SER A 15 1.05 5.86 1.18
C SER A 15 1.77 6.68 0.11
N GLN A 16 3.10 6.77 0.19
CA GLN A 16 3.90 7.52 -0.76
C GLN A 16 3.93 6.80 -2.11
N ASN A 17 4.26 5.51 -2.13
CA ASN A 17 4.27 4.71 -3.35
C ASN A 17 2.88 4.65 -3.99
N LEU A 18 1.82 4.49 -3.19
CA LEU A 18 0.44 4.51 -3.66
C LEU A 18 0.07 5.85 -4.30
N ASN A 19 0.39 6.97 -3.63
CA ASN A 19 0.06 8.31 -4.13
C ASN A 19 0.85 8.64 -5.41
N LEU A 20 2.17 8.47 -5.41
CA LEU A 20 3.01 8.74 -6.57
C LEU A 20 2.65 7.83 -7.74
N GLY A 21 2.43 6.56 -7.50
CA GLY A 21 2.08 5.59 -8.53
C GLY A 21 0.72 5.84 -9.17
N THR A 22 -0.25 6.40 -8.45
CA THR A 22 -1.56 6.72 -9.02
C THR A 22 -1.60 8.12 -9.65
N SER A 23 -0.99 9.15 -9.02
CA SER A 23 -1.17 10.55 -9.39
C SER A 23 -0.22 11.07 -10.46
N LEU A 24 0.96 10.47 -10.63
CA LEU A 24 1.95 10.97 -11.57
C LEU A 24 1.72 10.47 -13.00
N ASN A 25 1.90 11.38 -13.98
CA ASN A 25 2.02 11.00 -15.38
C ASN A 25 3.37 10.35 -15.63
N ILE A 26 3.40 9.24 -16.37
CA ILE A 26 4.66 8.62 -16.82
C ILE A 26 4.81 8.83 -18.30
N LYS A 27 5.98 9.34 -18.70
CA LYS A 27 6.37 9.55 -20.08
C LYS A 27 7.48 8.55 -20.46
N LYS A 28 7.38 7.99 -21.66
CA LYS A 28 8.45 7.24 -22.31
C LYS A 28 8.67 7.82 -23.71
N LYS A 29 9.93 8.14 -24.05
CA LYS A 29 10.28 8.75 -25.36
C LYS A 29 9.40 9.97 -25.69
N GLY A 30 9.15 10.85 -24.71
CA GLY A 30 8.34 12.06 -24.88
C GLY A 30 6.82 11.85 -24.85
N MET A 31 6.32 10.64 -24.98
CA MET A 31 4.89 10.33 -24.98
C MET A 31 4.40 9.93 -23.57
N VAL A 32 3.19 10.38 -23.21
CA VAL A 32 2.54 9.95 -21.97
C VAL A 32 2.02 8.53 -22.15
N VAL A 33 2.69 7.56 -21.48
CA VAL A 33 2.30 6.13 -21.49
C VAL A 33 1.35 5.78 -20.33
N TYR A 34 1.30 6.64 -19.33
CA TYR A 34 0.36 6.53 -18.21
C TYR A 34 -0.07 7.92 -17.77
N LYS A 35 -1.38 8.13 -17.71
CA LYS A 35 -1.98 9.37 -17.20
C LYS A 35 -2.40 9.16 -15.75
N GLY A 36 -1.80 9.95 -14.85
CA GLY A 36 -2.15 9.95 -13.44
C GLY A 36 -3.62 10.27 -13.19
N TRP A 37 -4.10 9.84 -12.03
CA TRP A 37 -5.47 10.03 -11.59
C TRP A 37 -5.54 10.15 -10.06
N LYS A 38 -6.61 10.73 -9.55
CA LYS A 38 -6.78 10.91 -8.09
C LYS A 38 -7.49 9.73 -7.50
N LEU A 39 -6.81 8.98 -6.64
CA LEU A 39 -7.39 7.85 -5.92
C LEU A 39 -8.37 8.35 -4.84
N ASP A 40 -9.56 7.77 -4.79
CA ASP A 40 -10.51 7.94 -3.70
C ASP A 40 -10.18 6.94 -2.58
N MET A 41 -9.62 7.42 -1.47
CA MET A 41 -9.19 6.58 -0.36
C MET A 41 -10.34 5.86 0.34
N LYS A 42 -11.55 6.42 0.34
CA LYS A 42 -12.74 5.75 0.89
C LYS A 42 -13.15 4.56 0.02
N LYS A 43 -13.18 4.75 -1.29
CA LYS A 43 -13.47 3.66 -2.24
C LYS A 43 -12.37 2.59 -2.20
N PHE A 44 -11.11 3.01 -2.03
CA PHE A 44 -9.99 2.08 -1.95
C PHE A 44 -10.05 1.21 -0.69
N TYR A 45 -10.41 1.78 0.46
CA TYR A 45 -10.65 0.99 1.67
C TYR A 45 -11.74 -0.08 1.45
N ARG A 46 -12.86 0.31 0.86
CA ARG A 46 -13.95 -0.64 0.51
C ARG A 46 -13.47 -1.72 -0.45
N TYR A 47 -12.70 -1.35 -1.48
CA TYR A 47 -12.13 -2.31 -2.41
C TYR A 47 -11.22 -3.34 -1.72
N LEU A 48 -10.40 -2.91 -0.76
CA LEU A 48 -9.57 -3.82 0.03
C LEU A 48 -10.44 -4.79 0.86
N SER A 49 -11.46 -4.26 1.51
CA SER A 49 -12.39 -5.06 2.30
C SER A 49 -13.20 -6.04 1.46
N ASP A 50 -13.78 -5.57 0.35
CA ASP A 50 -14.70 -6.38 -0.46
C ASP A 50 -13.96 -7.45 -1.28
N LYS A 51 -12.85 -7.08 -1.93
CA LYS A 51 -12.13 -7.98 -2.83
C LYS A 51 -11.18 -8.93 -2.11
N PHE A 52 -10.47 -8.45 -1.08
CA PHE A 52 -9.46 -9.23 -0.38
C PHE A 52 -9.87 -9.65 1.02
N ARG A 53 -11.04 -9.22 1.49
CA ARG A 53 -11.54 -9.46 2.85
C ARG A 53 -10.61 -8.90 3.93
N VAL A 54 -9.97 -7.77 3.63
CA VAL A 54 -9.10 -7.08 4.59
C VAL A 54 -9.89 -6.69 5.83
N THR A 55 -9.39 -7.11 6.99
CA THR A 55 -9.99 -6.82 8.31
C THR A 55 -9.38 -5.60 8.98
N LYS A 56 -8.08 -5.33 8.71
CA LYS A 56 -7.37 -4.12 9.15
C LYS A 56 -6.49 -3.59 8.03
N ALA A 57 -6.49 -2.29 7.83
CA ALA A 57 -5.67 -1.62 6.82
C ALA A 57 -4.75 -0.58 7.48
N PHE A 58 -3.46 -0.89 7.57
CA PHE A 58 -2.43 0.02 8.08
C PHE A 58 -1.94 0.92 6.95
N LEU A 59 -2.10 2.22 7.13
CA LEU A 59 -1.61 3.23 6.19
C LEU A 59 -0.38 3.91 6.79
N PHE A 60 0.78 3.59 6.25
CA PHE A 60 2.07 4.17 6.65
C PHE A 60 2.26 5.51 5.94
N ILE A 61 2.39 6.57 6.73
CA ILE A 61 2.39 7.94 6.20
C ILE A 61 3.31 8.86 7.03
N GLY A 62 4.02 9.76 6.36
CA GLY A 62 4.76 10.81 7.03
C GLY A 62 3.82 11.79 7.73
N TYR A 63 4.19 12.22 8.93
CA TYR A 63 3.38 13.19 9.67
C TYR A 63 3.67 14.62 9.21
N ILE A 64 2.63 15.32 8.79
CA ILE A 64 2.63 16.76 8.44
C ILE A 64 1.50 17.41 9.21
N PRO A 65 1.78 18.35 10.14
CA PRO A 65 0.76 18.92 11.04
C PRO A 65 -0.45 19.54 10.31
N GLN A 66 -0.22 20.16 9.15
CA GLN A 66 -1.24 20.82 8.34
C GLN A 66 -2.27 19.84 7.76
N ASN A 67 -1.94 18.55 7.70
CA ASN A 67 -2.78 17.51 7.09
C ASN A 67 -3.75 16.84 8.08
N LYS A 68 -3.96 17.40 9.27
CA LYS A 68 -4.81 16.80 10.32
C LYS A 68 -6.18 16.38 9.80
N LYS A 69 -6.89 17.25 9.07
CA LYS A 69 -8.22 16.94 8.51
C LYS A 69 -8.20 15.74 7.56
N MET A 70 -7.13 15.58 6.80
CA MET A 70 -6.93 14.41 5.92
C MET A 70 -6.75 13.15 6.75
N TYR A 71 -5.94 13.18 7.79
CA TYR A 71 -5.72 12.03 8.68
C TYR A 71 -7.00 11.59 9.38
N ASP A 72 -7.79 12.55 9.88
CA ASP A 72 -9.08 12.26 10.51
C ASP A 72 -10.05 11.61 9.51
N SER A 73 -10.06 12.08 8.26
CA SER A 73 -10.84 11.45 7.19
C SER A 73 -10.40 10.00 6.92
N PHE A 74 -9.09 9.72 6.91
CA PHE A 74 -8.59 8.35 6.70
C PHE A 74 -8.97 7.42 7.84
N ARG A 75 -8.88 7.88 9.10
CA ARG A 75 -9.37 7.12 10.26
C ARG A 75 -10.87 6.84 10.16
N ASN A 76 -11.65 7.83 9.76
CA ASN A 76 -13.10 7.68 9.57
C ASN A 76 -13.46 6.70 8.43
N PHE A 77 -12.57 6.48 7.46
CA PHE A 77 -12.74 5.45 6.42
C PHE A 77 -12.37 4.05 6.92
N GLY A 78 -11.70 3.93 8.07
CA GLY A 78 -11.31 2.67 8.70
C GLY A 78 -9.81 2.36 8.66
N TYR A 79 -8.95 3.26 8.15
CA TYR A 79 -7.51 3.05 8.16
C TYR A 79 -6.91 3.22 9.56
N GLU A 80 -5.99 2.34 9.92
CA GLU A 80 -5.08 2.53 11.05
C GLU A 80 -3.83 3.27 10.55
N LEU A 81 -3.64 4.52 11.01
CA LEU A 81 -2.51 5.34 10.57
C LEU A 81 -1.26 5.05 11.38
N VAL A 82 -0.19 4.70 10.69
CA VAL A 82 1.14 4.55 11.27
C VAL A 82 1.98 5.74 10.81
N PHE A 83 2.23 6.65 11.73
CA PHE A 83 3.01 7.84 11.43
C PHE A 83 4.50 7.59 11.59
N LYS A 84 5.27 8.07 10.61
CA LYS A 84 6.69 8.23 10.75
C LYS A 84 7.05 9.67 11.06
N PRO A 85 7.94 9.92 12.02
CA PRO A 85 8.56 11.24 12.17
C PRO A 85 9.23 11.63 10.85
N THR A 86 8.86 12.79 10.32
CA THR A 86 9.54 13.38 9.16
C THR A 86 10.63 14.30 9.65
N VAL A 87 11.85 14.10 9.14
CA VAL A 87 12.94 15.06 9.30
C VAL A 87 12.88 16.00 8.10
N ILE A 88 12.83 17.29 8.35
CA ILE A 88 12.96 18.29 7.29
C ILE A 88 14.43 18.39 6.94
N ASP A 89 14.80 18.11 5.70
CA ASP A 89 16.18 18.27 5.22
C ASP A 89 16.52 19.75 5.01
N HIS A 90 17.80 20.02 4.68
CA HIS A 90 18.29 21.40 4.44
C HIS A 90 17.55 22.13 3.31
N ASP A 91 16.88 21.41 2.42
CA ASP A 91 16.10 21.96 1.30
C ASP A 91 14.60 22.11 1.65
N GLY A 92 14.22 21.96 2.92
CA GLY A 92 12.85 22.06 3.40
C GLY A 92 11.94 20.90 2.99
N LYS A 93 12.51 19.79 2.47
CA LYS A 93 11.76 18.60 2.09
C LYS A 93 11.65 17.63 3.25
N ALA A 94 10.44 17.15 3.49
CA ALA A 94 10.22 16.09 4.46
C ALA A 94 10.85 14.79 3.95
N LYS A 95 11.91 14.33 4.60
CA LYS A 95 12.51 13.01 4.40
C LYS A 95 12.02 12.04 5.46
N GLY A 96 11.57 10.90 5.05
CA GLY A 96 11.23 9.78 5.91
C GLY A 96 11.10 8.54 5.04
N ASN A 97 11.87 7.49 5.34
CA ASN A 97 11.68 6.18 4.73
C ASN A 97 10.72 5.38 5.62
N ILE A 98 9.53 5.03 5.11
CA ILE A 98 8.51 4.25 5.82
C ILE A 98 8.69 2.74 5.63
N ASP A 99 9.65 2.31 4.83
CA ASP A 99 9.84 0.90 4.49
C ASP A 99 10.24 0.08 5.72
N ALA A 100 11.11 0.63 6.57
CA ALA A 100 11.53 -0.03 7.80
C ALA A 100 10.35 -0.28 8.76
N GLU A 101 9.42 0.68 8.88
CA GLU A 101 8.21 0.54 9.69
C GLU A 101 7.28 -0.52 9.09
N ILE A 102 7.08 -0.54 7.77
CA ILE A 102 6.27 -1.56 7.10
C ILE A 102 6.86 -2.95 7.35
N VAL A 103 8.18 -3.09 7.17
CA VAL A 103 8.88 -4.36 7.41
C VAL A 103 8.72 -4.78 8.87
N LEU A 104 8.98 -3.89 9.83
CA LEU A 104 8.87 -4.18 11.25
C LEU A 104 7.44 -4.60 11.66
N TYR A 105 6.44 -3.86 11.19
CA TYR A 105 5.04 -4.16 11.46
C TYR A 105 4.64 -5.53 10.91
N ALA A 106 4.92 -5.77 9.64
CA ALA A 106 4.48 -6.99 8.97
C ALA A 106 5.24 -8.23 9.41
N SER A 107 6.55 -8.14 9.68
CA SER A 107 7.38 -9.31 9.97
C SER A 107 7.59 -9.59 11.47
N CYS A 108 7.28 -8.63 12.33
CA CYS A 108 7.51 -8.74 13.77
C CYS A 108 6.26 -8.36 14.58
N LEU A 109 5.91 -7.06 14.61
CA LEU A 109 4.92 -6.54 15.55
C LEU A 109 3.51 -7.12 15.34
N LYS A 110 3.12 -7.42 14.10
CA LYS A 110 1.79 -7.90 13.72
C LYS A 110 1.78 -9.32 13.18
N LEU A 111 2.94 -9.96 13.02
CA LEU A 111 3.07 -11.26 12.34
C LEU A 111 2.14 -12.34 12.88
N ASN A 112 1.90 -12.36 14.19
CA ASN A 112 1.04 -13.35 14.85
C ASN A 112 -0.45 -12.95 14.90
N GLU A 113 -0.78 -11.72 14.48
CA GLU A 113 -2.15 -11.22 14.55
C GLU A 113 -2.94 -11.46 13.25
N TYR A 114 -2.27 -11.76 12.13
CA TYR A 114 -2.91 -12.01 10.84
C TYR A 114 -2.58 -13.39 10.27
N ASP A 115 -3.50 -13.90 9.47
CA ASP A 115 -3.32 -15.15 8.73
C ASP A 115 -2.63 -14.88 7.39
N GLU A 116 -3.07 -13.86 6.67
CA GLU A 116 -2.51 -13.44 5.38
C GLU A 116 -2.40 -11.91 5.29
N ALA A 117 -1.49 -11.44 4.45
CA ALA A 117 -1.24 -10.02 4.23
C ALA A 117 -1.36 -9.60 2.77
N VAL A 118 -1.94 -8.41 2.57
CA VAL A 118 -1.99 -7.68 1.31
C VAL A 118 -1.05 -6.48 1.41
N PHE A 119 -0.14 -6.33 0.48
CA PHE A 119 0.77 -5.17 0.41
C PHE A 119 0.36 -4.23 -0.71
N VAL A 120 0.54 -2.94 -0.49
CA VAL A 120 0.27 -1.91 -1.49
C VAL A 120 1.54 -1.10 -1.71
N SER A 121 2.40 -1.59 -2.57
CA SER A 121 3.62 -0.92 -3.04
C SER A 121 4.18 -1.63 -4.27
N GLY A 122 4.82 -0.88 -5.16
CA GLY A 122 5.60 -1.39 -6.29
C GLY A 122 7.11 -1.36 -6.02
N ASP A 123 7.52 -1.11 -4.78
CA ASP A 123 8.92 -0.95 -4.40
C ASP A 123 9.63 -2.30 -4.25
N GLY A 124 10.83 -2.39 -4.84
CA GLY A 124 11.69 -3.57 -4.73
C GLY A 124 12.35 -3.75 -3.39
N ASP A 125 12.41 -2.71 -2.56
CA ASP A 125 13.03 -2.77 -1.23
C ASP A 125 12.25 -3.73 -0.29
N PHE A 126 10.98 -4.03 -0.62
CA PHE A 126 10.20 -5.05 0.06
C PHE A 126 10.45 -6.49 -0.40
N TYR A 127 11.38 -6.73 -1.33
CA TYR A 127 11.65 -8.08 -1.84
C TYR A 127 11.86 -9.12 -0.73
N CYS A 128 12.74 -8.81 0.24
CA CYS A 128 13.05 -9.73 1.35
C CYS A 128 11.83 -10.02 2.23
N LEU A 129 10.99 -9.00 2.47
CA LEU A 129 9.76 -9.15 3.24
C LEU A 129 8.77 -10.07 2.52
N TYR A 130 8.57 -9.88 1.22
CA TYR A 130 7.66 -10.71 0.43
C TYR A 130 8.13 -12.16 0.34
N GLU A 131 9.45 -12.38 0.18
CA GLU A 131 10.02 -13.72 0.20
C GLU A 131 9.84 -14.42 1.55
N PHE A 132 10.06 -13.71 2.65
CA PHE A 132 9.84 -14.21 4.00
C PHE A 132 8.37 -14.61 4.22
N LEU A 133 7.43 -13.74 3.85
CA LEU A 133 6.01 -14.01 4.03
C LEU A 133 5.48 -15.09 3.08
N GLN A 134 6.03 -15.18 1.87
CA GLN A 134 5.74 -16.27 0.95
C GLN A 134 6.15 -17.63 1.56
N LYS A 135 7.36 -17.73 2.11
CA LYS A 135 7.85 -18.95 2.79
C LYS A 135 6.99 -19.33 3.99
N LYS A 136 6.40 -18.34 4.67
CA LYS A 136 5.47 -18.56 5.80
C LYS A 136 4.01 -18.83 5.37
N GLY A 137 3.71 -18.79 4.08
CA GLY A 137 2.33 -18.93 3.59
C GLY A 137 1.42 -17.75 3.96
N LYS A 138 2.00 -16.58 4.29
CA LYS A 138 1.27 -15.40 4.74
C LYS A 138 1.15 -14.29 3.68
N LEU A 139 1.81 -14.41 2.53
CA LEU A 139 1.68 -13.44 1.44
C LEU A 139 0.43 -13.73 0.62
N LYS A 140 -0.57 -12.85 0.67
CA LYS A 140 -1.80 -12.98 -0.12
C LYS A 140 -1.71 -12.30 -1.48
N ASN A 141 -1.48 -11.00 -1.51
CA ASN A 141 -1.36 -10.21 -2.74
C ASN A 141 -0.43 -9.01 -2.56
N ILE A 142 0.13 -8.57 -3.69
CA ILE A 142 0.89 -7.32 -3.83
C ILE A 142 0.13 -6.44 -4.83
N ILE A 143 -0.47 -5.37 -4.35
CA ILE A 143 -1.16 -4.38 -5.17
C ILE A 143 -0.13 -3.38 -5.66
N ILE A 144 0.13 -3.38 -6.96
CA ILE A 144 1.06 -2.49 -7.64
C ILE A 144 0.29 -1.24 -8.10
N PRO A 145 0.60 -0.05 -7.56
CA PRO A 145 -0.08 1.18 -7.94
C PRO A 145 0.09 1.51 -9.42
N ASN A 146 1.30 1.33 -9.94
CA ASN A 146 1.64 1.62 -11.31
C ASN A 146 2.65 0.62 -11.90
N ARG A 147 2.24 -0.08 -12.96
CA ARG A 147 3.10 -1.06 -13.64
C ARG A 147 4.38 -0.48 -14.27
N TYR A 148 4.38 0.82 -14.58
CA TYR A 148 5.52 1.47 -15.22
C TYR A 148 6.59 1.97 -14.22
N SER A 149 6.25 2.02 -12.93
CA SER A 149 7.15 2.38 -11.84
C SER A 149 7.43 1.22 -10.87
N GLU A 150 6.96 0.02 -11.21
CA GLU A 150 7.24 -1.15 -10.40
C GLU A 150 8.71 -1.59 -10.56
N SER A 151 9.31 -2.07 -9.49
CA SER A 151 10.65 -2.65 -9.51
C SER A 151 10.66 -4.01 -10.21
N SER A 152 11.66 -4.25 -11.07
CA SER A 152 11.87 -5.55 -11.70
C SER A 152 12.16 -6.69 -10.71
N LEU A 153 12.66 -6.38 -9.51
CA LEU A 153 12.85 -7.35 -8.43
C LEU A 153 11.56 -8.06 -8.06
N LEU A 154 10.41 -7.40 -8.25
CA LEU A 154 9.11 -7.99 -7.95
C LEU A 154 8.63 -9.00 -9.00
N ASN A 155 9.34 -9.21 -10.11
CA ASN A 155 8.93 -10.16 -11.15
C ASN A 155 8.77 -11.60 -10.62
N LYS A 156 9.57 -11.98 -9.63
CA LYS A 156 9.46 -13.28 -8.94
C LYS A 156 8.05 -13.53 -8.34
N PHE A 157 7.37 -12.48 -7.93
CA PHE A 157 6.07 -12.54 -7.25
C PHE A 157 4.88 -12.33 -8.18
N TRP A 158 5.02 -12.57 -9.49
CA TRP A 158 4.01 -12.27 -10.50
C TRP A 158 2.62 -12.84 -10.18
N VAL A 159 2.55 -14.05 -9.58
CA VAL A 159 1.30 -14.72 -9.19
C VAL A 159 0.53 -13.98 -8.09
N TYR A 160 1.22 -13.16 -7.29
CA TYR A 160 0.62 -12.37 -6.20
C TYR A 160 0.22 -10.96 -6.65
N LYS A 161 0.66 -10.50 -7.84
CA LYS A 161 0.49 -9.11 -8.27
C LYS A 161 -0.92 -8.79 -8.72
N ILE A 162 -1.40 -7.65 -8.28
CA ILE A 162 -2.62 -7.00 -8.75
C ILE A 162 -2.28 -5.58 -9.17
N PHE A 163 -2.64 -5.19 -10.38
CA PHE A 163 -2.36 -3.85 -10.89
C PHE A 163 -3.55 -2.91 -10.65
N LEU A 164 -3.35 -1.89 -9.81
CA LEU A 164 -4.41 -1.00 -9.36
C LEU A 164 -5.03 -0.17 -10.49
N TYR A 165 -4.25 0.18 -11.52
CA TYR A 165 -4.76 0.96 -12.65
C TYR A 165 -5.92 0.29 -13.40
N ARG A 166 -6.05 -1.04 -13.32
CA ARG A 166 -7.17 -1.78 -13.92
C ARG A 166 -8.51 -1.48 -13.25
N GLU A 167 -8.47 -0.98 -12.03
CA GLU A 167 -9.66 -0.63 -11.24
C GLU A 167 -9.90 0.90 -11.20
N LYS A 168 -9.17 1.68 -12.02
CA LYS A 168 -9.24 3.14 -12.03
C LYS A 168 -10.68 3.66 -12.11
N SER A 169 -11.49 3.14 -13.02
CA SER A 169 -12.87 3.61 -13.22
C SER A 169 -13.76 3.51 -11.97
N LYS A 170 -13.46 2.54 -11.08
CA LYS A 170 -14.18 2.33 -9.81
C LYS A 170 -13.61 3.15 -8.67
N LEU A 171 -12.29 3.40 -8.70
CA LEU A 171 -11.53 3.96 -7.59
C LEU A 171 -11.19 5.44 -7.75
N GLU A 172 -11.34 5.99 -8.94
CA GLU A 172 -11.06 7.40 -9.20
C GLU A 172 -12.01 8.31 -8.43
N ARG A 173 -11.45 9.37 -7.84
CA ARG A 173 -12.21 10.45 -7.23
C ARG A 173 -12.79 11.31 -8.36
N LYS A 174 -14.10 11.35 -8.42
CA LYS A 174 -14.85 12.26 -9.28
C LYS A 174 -14.85 13.67 -8.70
#